data_bbe9de051b4ce4439a99f5f0f613d390
#
_entry.id   bbe9de051b4ce4439a99f5f0f613d390
#
_cell.length_a   1.000
_cell.length_b   1.000
_cell.length_c   1.000
_cell.angle_alpha   90.00
_cell.angle_beta   90.00
_cell.angle_gamma   90.00
#
_symmetry.space_group_name_H-M   'P 1'
#
loop_
_entity.id
_entity.type
_entity.pdbx_description
1 polymer ?
#
loop_
_entity_poly.entity_id
_entity_poly.type
_entity_poly.pdbx_seq_one_letter_code
_entity_poly.pdbx_strand_id
1 'polypeptide(L)'
;MAVEIERKFLVDKRKLRGVEFLSEEKISQGYLSTNPTVRVRLKDERGFLTIKSKTRGISRLEFEYEIPAPDAEKLLEMCGRLVLKKYRRKISYGGHVWEIDFFAGRHTGLILAEVELSSPNERIDLPPWIVKEVSFDKRYFNSNLVKSDKP
;
A
#
# COMPACT_ATOMS: atom_id res chain seq x y z
N MET A 1 -10.03 -16.16 -4.60
CA MET A 1 -11.05 -15.15 -4.93
C MET A 1 -10.42 -13.78 -4.99
N ALA A 2 -10.95 -12.93 -5.84
CA ALA A 2 -10.43 -11.58 -6.08
C ALA A 2 -10.92 -10.57 -5.02
N VAL A 3 -10.88 -10.94 -3.75
CA VAL A 3 -11.31 -10.07 -2.64
C VAL A 3 -10.09 -9.71 -1.79
N GLU A 4 -9.90 -8.41 -1.56
CA GLU A 4 -8.90 -7.89 -0.66
C GLU A 4 -9.58 -7.38 0.61
N ILE A 5 -9.09 -7.83 1.77
CA ILE A 5 -9.55 -7.38 3.08
C ILE A 5 -8.29 -6.97 3.84
N GLU A 6 -8.18 -5.67 4.15
CA GLU A 6 -6.99 -5.19 4.84
C GLU A 6 -7.31 -4.10 5.86
N ARG A 7 -6.45 -3.99 6.85
CA ARG A 7 -6.47 -2.90 7.82
C ARG A 7 -5.20 -2.09 7.72
N LYS A 8 -5.30 -0.81 7.98
CA LYS A 8 -4.22 0.17 7.79
C LYS A 8 -4.01 0.99 9.06
N PHE A 9 -2.74 1.25 9.38
CA PHE A 9 -2.34 1.90 10.63
C PHE A 9 -1.21 2.89 10.41
N LEU A 10 -1.19 3.93 11.23
CA LEU A 10 -0.01 4.79 11.38
C LEU A 10 1.03 4.09 12.25
N VAL A 11 2.31 4.39 12.02
CA VAL A 11 3.45 3.71 12.63
C VAL A 11 4.36 4.71 13.34
N ASP A 12 4.82 4.34 14.54
CA ASP A 12 5.88 5.07 15.24
C ASP A 12 7.24 4.55 14.77
N LYS A 13 7.93 5.35 13.98
CA LYS A 13 9.22 5.01 13.39
C LYS A 13 10.27 4.61 14.46
N ARG A 14 10.24 5.27 15.62
CA ARG A 14 11.22 5.01 16.68
C ARG A 14 11.11 3.58 17.20
N LYS A 15 9.92 3.02 17.23
CA LYS A 15 9.65 1.66 17.72
C LYS A 15 9.97 0.59 16.70
N LEU A 16 10.30 0.96 15.46
CA LEU A 16 10.79 0.04 14.44
C LEU A 16 12.30 -0.24 14.55
N ARG A 17 13.02 0.50 15.37
CA ARG A 17 14.47 0.29 15.53
C ARG A 17 14.75 -1.12 16.05
N GLY A 18 15.65 -1.83 15.36
CA GLY A 18 16.05 -3.17 15.74
C GLY A 18 15.03 -4.25 15.38
N VAL A 19 13.89 -3.89 14.79
CA VAL A 19 12.90 -4.86 14.31
C VAL A 19 13.40 -5.47 13.01
N GLU A 20 13.50 -6.81 12.98
CA GLU A 20 13.89 -7.53 11.78
C GLU A 20 12.78 -7.49 10.73
N PHE A 21 13.17 -7.36 9.47
CA PHE A 21 12.23 -7.43 8.36
C PHE A 21 12.62 -8.52 7.37
N LEU A 22 11.60 -9.13 6.74
CA LEU A 22 11.76 -10.25 5.83
C LEU A 22 12.27 -9.80 4.47
N SER A 23 11.86 -8.62 4.02
CA SER A 23 12.21 -8.10 2.69
C SER A 23 12.03 -6.59 2.65
N GLU A 24 12.67 -5.97 1.65
CA GLU A 24 12.46 -4.56 1.31
C GLU A 24 12.31 -4.46 -0.20
N GLU A 25 11.29 -3.75 -0.65
CA GLU A 25 10.97 -3.55 -2.05
C GLU A 25 10.82 -2.06 -2.34
N LYS A 26 11.38 -1.63 -3.47
CA LYS A 26 11.16 -0.27 -3.97
C LYS A 26 9.93 -0.28 -4.86
N ILE A 27 8.97 0.59 -4.58
CA ILE A 27 7.71 0.67 -5.31
C ILE A 27 7.53 2.06 -5.90
N SER A 28 7.29 2.10 -7.22
CA SER A 28 6.75 3.27 -7.90
C SER A 28 5.35 2.89 -8.38
N GLN A 29 4.34 3.65 -8.01
CA GLN A 29 2.98 3.34 -8.43
C GLN A 29 2.24 4.59 -8.86
N GLY A 30 1.41 4.43 -9.88
CA GLY A 30 0.62 5.51 -10.45
C GLY A 30 -0.81 5.07 -10.70
N TYR A 31 -1.67 6.04 -10.92
CA TYR A 31 -3.09 5.81 -11.11
C TYR A 31 -3.54 6.35 -12.46
N LEU A 32 -4.05 5.45 -13.31
CA LEU A 32 -4.69 5.82 -14.58
C LEU A 32 -6.14 6.25 -14.33
N SER A 33 -6.73 5.72 -13.27
CA SER A 33 -8.07 6.08 -12.80
C SER A 33 -8.13 5.86 -11.30
N THR A 34 -8.94 6.64 -10.59
CA THR A 34 -9.14 6.46 -9.14
C THR A 34 -10.54 5.94 -8.81
N ASN A 35 -11.45 5.89 -9.80
CA ASN A 35 -12.79 5.35 -9.61
C ASN A 35 -13.34 4.81 -10.96
N PRO A 36 -13.28 3.49 -11.22
CA PRO A 36 -12.61 2.47 -10.41
C PRO A 36 -11.12 2.74 -10.29
N THR A 37 -10.48 2.20 -9.27
CA THR A 37 -9.04 2.33 -9.12
C THR A 37 -8.35 1.47 -10.18
N VAL A 38 -7.55 2.11 -11.03
CA VAL A 38 -6.68 1.43 -11.99
C VAL A 38 -5.26 1.89 -11.71
N ARG A 39 -4.47 1.00 -11.14
CA ARG A 39 -3.11 1.28 -10.68
C ARG A 39 -2.10 0.52 -11.51
N VAL A 40 -1.05 1.20 -11.92
CA VAL A 40 0.16 0.57 -12.44
C VAL A 40 1.26 0.68 -11.39
N ARG A 41 2.01 -0.39 -11.21
CA ARG A 41 3.07 -0.46 -10.20
C ARG A 41 4.31 -1.09 -10.78
N LEU A 42 5.44 -0.49 -10.50
CA LEU A 42 6.75 -1.09 -10.71
C LEU A 42 7.31 -1.42 -9.31
N LYS A 43 7.46 -2.70 -9.03
CA LYS A 43 7.95 -3.22 -7.76
C LYS A 43 9.29 -3.88 -8.02
N ASP A 44 10.37 -3.20 -7.62
CA ASP A 44 11.72 -3.47 -8.08
C ASP A 44 11.75 -3.50 -9.62
N GLU A 45 11.96 -4.64 -10.25
CA GLU A 45 12.03 -4.77 -11.71
C GLU A 45 10.77 -5.45 -12.30
N ARG A 46 9.70 -5.59 -11.51
CA ARG A 46 8.47 -6.27 -11.95
C ARG A 46 7.32 -5.29 -12.06
N GLY A 47 6.57 -5.40 -13.16
CA GLY A 47 5.42 -4.55 -13.41
C GLY A 47 4.09 -5.24 -13.08
N PHE A 48 3.12 -4.48 -12.56
CA PHE A 48 1.79 -4.97 -12.22
C PHE A 48 0.73 -3.95 -12.60
N LEU A 49 -0.38 -4.47 -13.14
CA LEU A 49 -1.59 -3.69 -13.37
C LEU A 49 -2.66 -4.20 -12.43
N THR A 50 -3.25 -3.30 -11.63
CA THR A 50 -4.22 -3.66 -10.61
C THR A 50 -5.49 -2.84 -10.77
N ILE A 51 -6.63 -3.50 -10.73
CA ILE A 51 -7.95 -2.87 -10.79
C ILE A 51 -8.68 -3.20 -9.49
N LYS A 52 -9.17 -2.17 -8.81
CA LYS A 52 -9.86 -2.31 -7.52
C LYS A 52 -11.21 -1.61 -7.55
N SER A 53 -12.22 -2.29 -7.02
CA SER A 53 -13.55 -1.70 -6.83
C SER A 53 -13.55 -0.72 -5.65
N LYS A 54 -14.69 -0.02 -5.46
CA LYS A 54 -14.92 0.74 -4.23
C LYS A 54 -14.77 -0.17 -3.01
N THR A 55 -14.18 0.38 -1.96
CA THR A 55 -14.09 -0.28 -0.67
C THR A 55 -15.45 -0.29 0.01
N ARG A 56 -15.85 -1.44 0.55
CA ARG A 56 -17.01 -1.60 1.43
C ARG A 56 -16.49 -2.07 2.79
N GLY A 57 -16.60 -1.21 3.81
CA GLY A 57 -15.93 -1.47 5.08
C GLY A 57 -14.43 -1.52 4.86
N ILE A 58 -13.81 -2.69 5.03
CA ILE A 58 -12.38 -2.92 4.77
C ILE A 58 -12.16 -3.89 3.60
N SER A 59 -13.22 -4.19 2.84
CA SER A 59 -13.18 -5.17 1.74
C SER A 59 -13.39 -4.50 0.39
N ARG A 60 -12.74 -5.02 -0.64
CA ARG A 60 -12.99 -4.64 -2.04
C ARG A 60 -12.52 -5.75 -2.97
N LEU A 61 -13.02 -5.71 -4.20
CA LEU A 61 -12.51 -6.58 -5.26
C LEU A 61 -11.16 -6.05 -5.72
N GLU A 62 -10.25 -6.98 -5.98
CA GLU A 62 -8.94 -6.67 -6.52
C GLU A 62 -8.59 -7.67 -7.61
N PHE A 63 -8.19 -7.15 -8.76
CA PHE A 63 -7.70 -7.95 -9.88
C PHE A 63 -6.30 -7.44 -10.21
N GLU A 64 -5.30 -8.31 -10.11
CA GLU A 64 -3.91 -7.94 -10.36
C GLU A 64 -3.29 -8.86 -11.40
N TYR A 65 -2.58 -8.25 -12.35
CA TYR A 65 -1.93 -8.92 -13.46
C TYR A 65 -0.49 -8.44 -13.56
N GLU A 66 0.43 -9.38 -13.67
CA GLU A 66 1.81 -9.02 -13.97
C GLU A 66 1.91 -8.61 -15.42
N ILE A 67 2.63 -7.50 -15.68
CA ILE A 67 2.88 -6.97 -17.02
C ILE A 67 4.39 -6.78 -17.20
N PRO A 68 4.88 -6.69 -18.45
CA PRO A 68 6.28 -6.40 -18.69
C PRO A 68 6.71 -5.09 -18.02
N ALA A 69 7.91 -5.08 -17.43
CA ALA A 69 8.43 -3.87 -16.77
C ALA A 69 8.49 -2.66 -17.71
N PRO A 70 8.91 -2.81 -18.99
CA PRO A 70 8.87 -1.67 -19.92
C PRO A 70 7.47 -1.11 -20.14
N ASP A 71 6.43 -1.96 -20.13
CA ASP A 71 5.05 -1.50 -20.24
C ASP A 71 4.65 -0.72 -18.99
N ALA A 72 5.03 -1.21 -17.82
CA ALA A 72 4.74 -0.52 -16.54
C ALA A 72 5.39 0.86 -16.53
N GLU A 73 6.63 0.99 -17.01
CA GLU A 73 7.31 2.29 -17.09
C GLU A 73 6.56 3.27 -17.97
N LYS A 74 6.09 2.83 -19.14
CA LYS A 74 5.32 3.67 -20.06
C LYS A 74 3.96 4.06 -19.46
N LEU A 75 3.29 3.12 -18.81
CA LEU A 75 2.01 3.40 -18.16
C LEU A 75 2.19 4.37 -16.98
N LEU A 76 3.29 4.30 -16.23
CA LEU A 76 3.59 5.27 -15.19
C LEU A 76 3.75 6.69 -15.76
N GLU A 77 4.38 6.83 -16.93
CA GLU A 77 4.46 8.14 -17.62
C GLU A 77 3.07 8.70 -17.91
N MET A 78 2.11 7.84 -18.27
CA MET A 78 0.73 8.24 -18.57
C MET A 78 -0.05 8.69 -17.33
N CYS A 79 0.41 8.33 -16.14
CA CYS A 79 -0.23 8.74 -14.88
C CYS A 79 0.04 10.21 -14.54
N GLY A 80 1.03 10.83 -15.19
CA GLY A 80 1.39 12.22 -14.93
C GLY A 80 1.80 12.46 -13.48
N ARG A 81 1.05 13.33 -12.79
CA ARG A 81 1.32 13.68 -11.39
C ARG A 81 0.74 12.67 -10.40
N LEU A 82 -0.09 11.76 -10.83
CA LEU A 82 -0.73 10.75 -9.97
C LEU A 82 0.20 9.56 -9.73
N VAL A 83 1.45 9.84 -9.34
CA VAL A 83 2.47 8.85 -9.06
C VAL A 83 3.03 9.09 -7.66
N LEU A 84 3.24 8.00 -6.92
CA LEU A 84 3.96 8.05 -5.66
C LEU A 84 5.04 6.98 -5.61
N LYS A 85 6.02 7.20 -4.74
CA LYS A 85 7.13 6.28 -4.51
C LYS A 85 7.20 5.94 -3.04
N LYS A 86 7.50 4.67 -2.76
CA LYS A 86 7.63 4.18 -1.39
C LYS A 86 8.57 2.99 -1.33
N TYR A 87 9.06 2.71 -0.13
CA TYR A 87 9.81 1.50 0.17
C TYR A 87 8.97 0.64 1.09
N ARG A 88 8.74 -0.60 0.71
CA ARG A 88 7.92 -1.54 1.49
C ARG A 88 8.81 -2.55 2.18
N ARG A 89 8.71 -2.60 3.51
CA ARG A 89 9.30 -3.68 4.29
C ARG A 89 8.21 -4.62 4.78
N LYS A 90 8.49 -5.91 4.74
CA LYS A 90 7.60 -6.92 5.31
C LYS A 90 8.13 -7.37 6.66
N ILE A 91 7.27 -7.37 7.65
CA ILE A 91 7.61 -7.74 9.02
C ILE A 91 6.62 -8.80 9.49
N SER A 92 7.13 -9.91 10.02
CA SER A 92 6.31 -10.95 10.63
C SER A 92 6.02 -10.60 12.09
N TYR A 93 4.76 -10.58 12.47
CA TYR A 93 4.35 -10.34 13.84
C TYR A 93 2.99 -10.96 14.12
N GLY A 94 2.90 -11.72 15.23
CA GLY A 94 1.62 -12.28 15.68
C GLY A 94 0.93 -13.20 14.68
N GLY A 95 1.70 -13.93 13.89
CA GLY A 95 1.15 -14.85 12.89
C GLY A 95 0.72 -14.18 11.58
N HIS A 96 0.97 -12.89 11.43
CA HIS A 96 0.67 -12.13 10.22
C HIS A 96 1.93 -11.52 9.62
N VAL A 97 1.89 -11.28 8.32
CA VAL A 97 2.92 -10.50 7.62
C VAL A 97 2.38 -9.07 7.47
N TRP A 98 3.08 -8.12 8.07
CA TRP A 98 2.77 -6.71 7.99
C TRP A 98 3.59 -6.06 6.90
N GLU A 99 2.93 -5.25 6.08
CA GLU A 99 3.59 -4.47 5.05
C GLU A 99 3.72 -3.03 5.52
N ILE A 100 4.97 -2.58 5.69
CA ILE A 100 5.27 -1.23 6.20
C ILE A 100 5.78 -0.39 5.05
N ASP A 101 5.03 0.63 4.68
CA ASP A 101 5.37 1.53 3.58
C ASP A 101 5.98 2.82 4.11
N PHE A 102 7.23 3.06 3.72
CA PHE A 102 7.95 4.31 3.98
C PHE A 102 7.85 5.17 2.74
N PHE A 103 7.06 6.22 2.79
CA PHE A 103 6.81 7.06 1.64
C PHE A 103 8.01 7.97 1.36
N ALA A 104 8.26 8.22 0.08
CA ALA A 104 9.32 9.07 -0.41
C ALA A 104 8.74 10.30 -1.12
N GLY A 105 9.60 11.23 -1.53
CA GLY A 105 9.18 12.42 -2.26
C GLY A 105 8.34 13.35 -1.39
N ARG A 106 7.24 13.84 -1.93
CA ARG A 106 6.36 14.81 -1.24
C ARG A 106 5.63 14.23 -0.01
N HIS A 107 5.63 12.91 0.17
CA HIS A 107 5.04 12.26 1.34
C HIS A 107 6.09 11.74 2.32
N THR A 108 7.34 12.19 2.19
CA THR A 108 8.43 11.79 3.09
C THR A 108 8.05 12.04 4.56
N GLY A 109 8.28 11.04 5.40
CA GLY A 109 7.91 11.08 6.81
C GLY A 109 6.64 10.31 7.13
N LEU A 110 5.79 10.04 6.13
CA LEU A 110 4.62 9.19 6.31
C LEU A 110 5.04 7.73 6.30
N ILE A 111 4.59 6.99 7.31
CA ILE A 111 4.81 5.54 7.41
C ILE A 111 3.46 4.89 7.70
N LEU A 112 3.03 3.98 6.82
CA LEU A 112 1.78 3.25 6.95
C LEU A 112 2.06 1.76 7.04
N ALA A 113 1.32 1.08 7.91
CA ALA A 113 1.33 -0.37 7.99
C ALA A 113 0.01 -0.92 7.48
N GLU A 114 0.09 -1.99 6.71
CA GLU A 114 -1.08 -2.72 6.24
C GLU A 114 -0.96 -4.18 6.64
N VAL A 115 -2.08 -4.78 7.00
CA VAL A 115 -2.18 -6.21 7.26
C VAL A 115 -3.40 -6.75 6.53
N GLU A 116 -3.19 -7.82 5.75
CA GLU A 116 -4.26 -8.48 5.03
C GLU A 116 -4.92 -9.53 5.91
N LEU A 117 -6.23 -9.61 5.85
CA LEU A 117 -7.06 -10.52 6.64
C LEU A 117 -7.77 -11.49 5.73
N SER A 118 -8.10 -12.67 6.25
CA SER A 118 -8.93 -13.66 5.55
C SER A 118 -10.43 -13.39 5.72
N SER A 119 -10.80 -12.62 6.73
CA SER A 119 -12.19 -12.18 6.95
C SER A 119 -12.21 -10.82 7.66
N PRO A 120 -13.31 -10.04 7.55
CA PRO A 120 -13.40 -8.74 8.24
C PRO A 120 -13.32 -8.83 9.76
N ASN A 121 -13.64 -9.99 10.32
CA ASN A 121 -13.68 -10.20 11.78
C ASN A 121 -12.44 -10.92 12.32
N GLU A 122 -11.45 -11.15 11.48
CA GLU A 122 -10.24 -11.84 11.90
C GLU A 122 -9.53 -11.04 13.00
N ARG A 123 -9.12 -11.73 14.06
CA ARG A 123 -8.35 -11.12 15.15
C ARG A 123 -6.89 -11.03 14.75
N ILE A 124 -6.28 -9.90 15.09
CA ILE A 124 -4.85 -9.67 14.89
C ILE A 124 -4.23 -9.16 16.18
N ASP A 125 -2.97 -9.54 16.40
CA ASP A 125 -2.17 -8.96 17.46
C ASP A 125 -1.53 -7.69 16.94
N LEU A 126 -1.79 -6.56 17.62
CA LEU A 126 -1.23 -5.28 17.22
C LEU A 126 0.23 -5.18 17.65
N PRO A 127 1.16 -4.97 16.73
CA PRO A 127 2.56 -4.74 17.07
C PRO A 127 2.75 -3.47 17.92
N PRO A 128 3.81 -3.41 18.72
CA PRO A 128 4.04 -2.25 19.59
C PRO A 128 4.36 -0.96 18.84
N TRP A 129 4.71 -1.04 17.55
CA TRP A 129 5.00 0.13 16.71
C TRP A 129 3.76 0.74 16.03
N ILE A 130 2.57 0.17 16.25
CA ILE A 130 1.30 0.74 15.78
C ILE A 130 0.91 1.93 16.67
N VAL A 131 0.50 3.02 16.03
CA VAL A 131 0.03 4.24 16.71
C VAL A 131 -1.50 4.32 16.70
N LYS A 132 -2.10 4.23 15.49
CA LYS A 132 -3.53 4.48 15.31
C LYS A 132 -4.02 3.80 14.04
N GLU A 133 -5.20 3.20 14.09
CA GLU A 133 -5.84 2.65 12.91
C GLU A 133 -6.43 3.78 12.04
N VAL A 134 -6.16 3.71 10.74
CA VAL A 134 -6.65 4.66 9.74
C VAL A 134 -7.36 3.96 8.57
N SER A 135 -7.84 2.74 8.79
CA SER A 135 -8.48 1.91 7.75
C SER A 135 -9.66 2.62 7.09
N PHE A 136 -10.39 3.46 7.81
CA PHE A 136 -11.57 4.17 7.29
C PHE A 136 -11.29 5.62 6.95
N ASP A 137 -10.05 6.07 7.10
CA ASP A 137 -9.67 7.45 6.79
C ASP A 137 -9.18 7.52 5.35
N LYS A 138 -10.02 8.02 4.47
CA LYS A 138 -9.74 8.08 3.02
C LYS A 138 -8.50 8.91 2.69
N ARG A 139 -8.06 9.82 3.56
CA ARG A 139 -6.86 10.61 3.35
C ARG A 139 -5.61 9.74 3.19
N TYR A 140 -5.60 8.54 3.81
CA TYR A 140 -4.47 7.62 3.78
C TYR A 140 -4.57 6.56 2.69
N PHE A 141 -5.61 6.59 1.85
CA PHE A 141 -5.66 5.72 0.69
C PHE A 141 -4.62 6.20 -0.33
N ASN A 142 -3.82 5.27 -0.86
CA ASN A 142 -2.76 5.64 -1.81
C ASN A 142 -3.33 6.38 -3.03
N SER A 143 -4.51 5.99 -3.50
CA SER A 143 -5.20 6.66 -4.61
C SER A 143 -5.57 8.12 -4.30
N ASN A 144 -5.68 8.49 -3.03
CA ASN A 144 -5.91 9.87 -2.61
C ASN A 144 -4.60 10.58 -2.24
N LEU A 145 -3.62 9.85 -1.70
CA LEU A 145 -2.29 10.42 -1.42
C LEU A 145 -1.62 10.98 -2.67
N VAL A 146 -1.80 10.34 -3.82
CA VAL A 146 -1.23 10.83 -5.09
C VAL A 146 -1.79 12.18 -5.51
N LYS A 147 -2.94 12.60 -4.98
CA LYS A 147 -3.62 13.84 -5.32
C LYS A 147 -3.23 15.03 -4.45
N SER A 148 -2.51 14.78 -3.36
CA SER A 148 -2.19 15.82 -2.39
C SER A 148 -0.77 15.64 -1.84
N ASP A 149 -0.25 16.72 -1.24
CA ASP A 149 1.06 16.71 -0.59
C ASP A 149 0.98 16.21 0.85
N LYS A 150 -0.23 16.14 1.41
CA LYS A 150 -0.51 15.69 2.79
C LYS A 150 -1.73 14.78 2.79
N PRO A 151 -1.76 13.82 3.72
CA PRO A 151 -2.96 13.02 3.93
C PRO A 151 -4.13 13.83 4.46
#